data_eaa0d4fdaf55ea59fc51e9ba42fe0249
#
_entry.id   eaa0d4fdaf55ea59fc51e9ba42fe0249
#
_cell.length_a   1.000
_cell.length_b   1.000
_cell.length_c   1.000
_cell.angle_alpha   90.00
_cell.angle_beta   90.00
_cell.angle_gamma   90.00
#
_symmetry.space_group_name_H-M   'P 1'
#
loop_
_entity.id
_entity.type
_entity.pdbx_description
1 polymer ?
#
loop_
_entity_poly.entity_id
_entity_poly.type
_entity_poly.pdbx_seq_one_letter_code
_entity_poly.pdbx_strand_id
1 'polypeptide(L)'
;MLFRSSSTEKETDVAIKGEGFFRILLPDGRTAYTRDGSFNLDAKGQLVTADGYTVDPTITVPANSSGFTVSSTGAVQVTVGNASASTTIGQIQLARFINKSGLDAIGNNLFLETASSGAPQTANPGDEGYGTLIQNELEQGNVNSVTEISDLIAAQRAYEMNSRVIRAADEMMSATVTPK
;
A
#
# COMPACT_ATOMS: atom_id res chain seq x y z
N MET A 1 10.48 4.85 12.58
CA MET A 1 9.18 4.76 11.90
C MET A 1 8.43 3.59 12.50
N LEU A 2 7.26 3.82 13.08
CA LEU A 2 6.39 2.74 13.56
C LEU A 2 5.61 2.23 12.36
N PHE A 3 5.92 1.02 11.91
CA PHE A 3 5.10 0.33 10.92
C PHE A 3 3.79 -0.04 11.60
N ARG A 4 2.68 0.45 11.05
CA ARG A 4 1.35 0.04 11.47
C ARG A 4 0.82 -0.95 10.43
N SER A 5 0.61 -2.18 10.84
CA SER A 5 -0.13 -3.17 10.06
C SER A 5 -1.46 -3.45 10.74
N SER A 6 -2.47 -3.80 9.96
CA SER A 6 -3.74 -4.31 10.45
C SER A 6 -3.91 -5.76 10.03
N SER A 7 -4.34 -6.58 10.97
CA SER A 7 -4.65 -7.98 10.70
C SER A 7 -5.89 -8.09 9.82
N THR A 8 -5.80 -8.94 8.79
CA THR A 8 -6.90 -9.29 7.88
C THR A 8 -7.16 -10.79 7.93
N GLU A 9 -8.35 -11.23 7.54
CA GLU A 9 -8.70 -12.66 7.47
C GLU A 9 -8.32 -13.29 6.11
N LYS A 10 -7.73 -12.52 5.21
CA LYS A 10 -7.44 -12.94 3.85
C LYS A 10 -6.03 -13.49 3.73
N GLU A 11 -5.92 -14.77 3.34
CA GLU A 11 -4.64 -15.48 3.23
C GLU A 11 -3.68 -14.88 2.19
N THR A 12 -4.20 -14.13 1.20
CA THR A 12 -3.41 -13.50 0.15
C THR A 12 -2.92 -12.10 0.51
N ASP A 13 -3.30 -11.56 1.68
CA ASP A 13 -2.82 -10.28 2.15
C ASP A 13 -1.47 -10.44 2.83
N VAL A 14 -0.50 -9.66 2.39
CA VAL A 14 0.90 -9.76 2.83
C VAL A 14 1.50 -8.37 3.07
N ALA A 15 1.92 -8.08 4.29
CA ALA A 15 2.62 -6.85 4.62
C ALA A 15 4.14 -7.02 4.59
N ILE A 16 4.87 -5.95 4.25
CA ILE A 16 6.33 -5.88 4.37
C ILE A 16 6.68 -5.22 5.70
N LYS A 17 7.30 -5.97 6.60
CA LYS A 17 7.87 -5.43 7.84
C LYS A 17 9.33 -5.02 7.61
N GLY A 18 9.55 -3.76 7.30
CA GLY A 18 10.88 -3.22 7.01
C GLY A 18 10.97 -2.59 5.63
N GLU A 19 12.16 -2.64 5.04
CA GLU A 19 12.48 -2.01 3.76
C GLU A 19 12.17 -2.93 2.59
N GLY A 20 11.65 -2.36 1.49
CA GLY A 20 11.40 -3.05 0.24
C GLY A 20 10.05 -2.70 -0.38
N PHE A 21 9.88 -3.11 -1.60
CA PHE A 21 8.65 -2.98 -2.39
C PHE A 21 8.37 -4.31 -3.08
N PHE A 22 7.11 -4.66 -3.23
CA PHE A 22 6.70 -5.74 -4.13
C PHE A 22 6.92 -5.31 -5.57
N ARG A 23 7.25 -6.26 -6.42
CA ARG A 23 7.43 -6.06 -7.86
C ARG A 23 6.16 -6.49 -8.58
N ILE A 24 5.66 -5.64 -9.46
CA ILE A 24 4.40 -5.83 -10.18
C ILE A 24 4.67 -5.69 -11.67
N LEU A 25 4.26 -6.66 -12.46
CA LEU A 25 4.36 -6.62 -13.90
C LEU A 25 3.14 -5.90 -14.49
N LEU A 26 3.37 -4.78 -15.16
CA LEU A 26 2.32 -4.03 -15.86
C LEU A 26 2.02 -4.64 -17.23
N PRO A 27 0.83 -4.38 -17.81
CA PRO A 27 0.44 -4.89 -19.13
C PRO A 27 1.35 -4.42 -20.27
N ASP A 28 2.03 -3.30 -20.08
CA ASP A 28 2.98 -2.73 -21.05
C ASP A 28 4.39 -3.37 -20.97
N GLY A 29 4.57 -4.35 -20.07
CA GLY A 29 5.83 -5.06 -19.85
C GLY A 29 6.81 -4.36 -18.91
N ARG A 30 6.46 -3.17 -18.36
CA ARG A 30 7.27 -2.50 -17.35
C ARG A 30 7.03 -3.11 -15.96
N THR A 31 8.03 -3.04 -15.11
CA THR A 31 7.89 -3.40 -13.69
C THR A 31 7.54 -2.16 -12.89
N ALA A 32 6.43 -2.22 -12.17
CA ALA A 32 6.07 -1.25 -11.15
C ALA A 32 6.38 -1.80 -9.75
N TYR A 33 6.38 -0.93 -8.76
CA TYR A 33 6.74 -1.23 -7.39
C TYR A 33 5.64 -0.74 -6.46
N THR A 34 5.28 -1.55 -5.47
CA THR A 34 4.26 -1.18 -4.49
C THR A 34 4.59 -1.67 -3.09
N ARG A 35 4.05 -1.00 -2.09
CA ARG A 35 4.03 -1.50 -0.71
C ARG A 35 2.69 -2.16 -0.34
N ASP A 36 1.68 -1.96 -1.20
CA ASP A 36 0.37 -2.55 -1.01
C ASP A 36 0.44 -4.05 -1.32
N GLY A 37 0.18 -4.87 -0.33
CA GLY A 37 0.17 -6.32 -0.42
C GLY A 37 -1.23 -6.93 -0.42
N SER A 38 -2.25 -6.18 -0.78
CA SER A 38 -3.63 -6.67 -0.95
C SER A 38 -3.78 -7.45 -2.25
N PHE A 39 -3.25 -8.68 -2.27
CA PHE A 39 -3.27 -9.51 -3.46
C PHE A 39 -4.57 -10.33 -3.60
N ASN A 40 -4.88 -10.69 -4.84
CA ASN A 40 -5.96 -11.56 -5.24
C ASN A 40 -5.44 -12.69 -6.13
N LEU A 41 -6.27 -13.71 -6.37
CA LEU A 41 -6.01 -14.70 -7.40
C LEU A 41 -6.91 -14.41 -8.60
N ASP A 42 -6.33 -14.40 -9.80
CA ASP A 42 -7.09 -14.28 -11.04
C ASP A 42 -7.75 -15.60 -11.44
N ALA A 43 -8.47 -15.61 -12.56
CA ALA A 43 -9.13 -16.81 -13.08
C ALA A 43 -8.16 -17.94 -13.47
N LYS A 44 -6.85 -17.64 -13.60
CA LYS A 44 -5.79 -18.61 -13.89
C LYS A 44 -5.06 -19.06 -12.63
N GLY A 45 -5.45 -18.54 -11.46
CA GLY A 45 -4.78 -18.76 -10.19
C GLY A 45 -3.49 -17.94 -10.02
N GLN A 46 -3.25 -16.91 -10.84
CA GLN A 46 -2.08 -16.06 -10.70
C GLN A 46 -2.30 -15.02 -9.59
N LEU A 47 -1.24 -14.76 -8.83
CA LEU A 47 -1.26 -13.72 -7.79
C LEU A 47 -1.21 -12.34 -8.46
N VAL A 48 -2.25 -11.54 -8.23
CA VAL A 48 -2.43 -10.21 -8.84
C VAL A 48 -2.78 -9.17 -7.80
N THR A 49 -2.53 -7.89 -8.12
CA THR A 49 -2.98 -6.75 -7.31
C THR A 49 -4.50 -6.58 -7.39
N ALA A 50 -5.06 -5.66 -6.60
CA ALA A 50 -6.47 -5.28 -6.67
C ALA A 50 -6.87 -4.78 -8.08
N ASP A 51 -5.94 -4.19 -8.82
CA ASP A 51 -6.13 -3.70 -10.19
C ASP A 51 -5.95 -4.80 -11.27
N GLY A 52 -5.59 -6.02 -10.88
CA GLY A 52 -5.39 -7.16 -11.78
C GLY A 52 -3.98 -7.27 -12.39
N TYR A 53 -3.00 -6.53 -11.89
CA TYR A 53 -1.61 -6.63 -12.36
C TYR A 53 -0.89 -7.80 -11.66
N THR A 54 -0.10 -8.55 -12.41
CA THR A 54 0.57 -9.76 -11.92
C THR A 54 1.79 -9.42 -11.05
N VAL A 55 1.96 -10.14 -9.95
CA VAL A 55 3.17 -10.06 -9.13
C VAL A 55 4.36 -10.65 -9.91
N ASP A 56 5.53 -10.05 -9.78
CA ASP A 56 6.78 -10.51 -10.42
C ASP A 56 7.77 -10.98 -9.32
N PRO A 57 8.27 -12.23 -9.36
CA PRO A 57 7.97 -13.30 -10.33
C PRO A 57 6.52 -13.80 -10.26
N THR A 58 5.98 -14.20 -11.42
CA THR A 58 4.61 -14.72 -11.49
C THR A 58 4.46 -16.00 -10.67
N ILE A 59 3.53 -16.00 -9.74
CA ILE A 59 3.22 -17.14 -8.88
C ILE A 59 1.83 -17.62 -9.25
N THR A 60 1.72 -18.91 -9.60
CA THR A 60 0.45 -19.53 -9.98
C THR A 60 0.05 -20.57 -8.95
N VAL A 61 -1.10 -20.37 -8.35
CA VAL A 61 -1.71 -21.28 -7.36
C VAL A 61 -2.57 -22.32 -8.11
N PRO A 62 -2.32 -23.62 -7.93
CA PRO A 62 -3.15 -24.66 -8.56
C PRO A 62 -4.60 -24.60 -8.05
N ALA A 63 -5.57 -24.83 -8.95
CA ALA A 63 -7.00 -24.77 -8.63
C ALA A 63 -7.47 -25.78 -7.56
N ASN A 64 -6.69 -26.85 -7.33
CA ASN A 64 -6.96 -27.87 -6.31
C ASN A 64 -6.19 -27.66 -5.00
N SER A 65 -5.66 -26.46 -4.77
CA SER A 65 -5.03 -26.09 -3.49
C SER A 65 -6.08 -25.80 -2.43
N SER A 66 -5.84 -26.24 -1.20
CA SER A 66 -6.71 -26.10 -0.03
C SER A 66 -6.17 -25.13 1.02
N GLY A 67 -4.96 -24.62 0.84
CA GLY A 67 -4.33 -23.64 1.74
C GLY A 67 -3.26 -22.85 1.01
N PHE A 68 -3.09 -21.59 1.37
CA PHE A 68 -2.09 -20.68 0.82
C PHE A 68 -1.30 -20.07 1.98
N THR A 69 0.00 -20.24 1.97
CA THR A 69 0.88 -19.73 3.05
C THR A 69 2.08 -19.02 2.46
N VAL A 70 2.38 -17.84 3.00
CA VAL A 70 3.58 -17.06 2.65
C VAL A 70 4.51 -17.03 3.87
N SER A 71 5.72 -17.54 3.69
CA SER A 71 6.73 -17.48 4.75
C SER A 71 7.30 -16.06 4.92
N SER A 72 7.91 -15.81 6.06
CA SER A 72 8.60 -14.53 6.33
C SER A 72 9.75 -14.24 5.36
N THR A 73 10.28 -15.28 4.72
CA THR A 73 11.34 -15.18 3.69
C THR A 73 10.79 -15.12 2.26
N GLY A 74 9.47 -15.03 2.09
CA GLY A 74 8.81 -14.87 0.80
C GLY A 74 8.52 -16.17 0.04
N ALA A 75 8.81 -17.35 0.60
CA ALA A 75 8.43 -18.60 -0.02
C ALA A 75 6.91 -18.80 0.04
N VAL A 76 6.28 -18.96 -1.11
CA VAL A 76 4.85 -19.22 -1.25
C VAL A 76 4.61 -20.70 -1.32
N GLN A 77 3.82 -21.20 -0.40
CA GLN A 77 3.51 -22.62 -0.24
C GLN A 77 2.02 -22.86 -0.34
N VAL A 78 1.64 -23.97 -0.94
CA VAL A 78 0.25 -24.41 -1.03
C VAL A 78 0.11 -25.87 -0.59
N THR A 79 -1.02 -26.18 -0.01
CA THR A 79 -1.43 -27.56 0.25
C THR A 79 -2.34 -28.01 -0.88
N VAL A 80 -1.98 -29.09 -1.57
CA VAL A 80 -2.75 -29.59 -2.72
C VAL A 80 -3.60 -30.79 -2.30
N GLY A 81 -4.90 -30.69 -2.51
CA GLY A 81 -5.86 -31.75 -2.19
C GLY A 81 -5.87 -32.10 -0.70
N ASN A 82 -5.87 -33.40 -0.38
CA ASN A 82 -5.83 -33.94 0.99
C ASN A 82 -4.39 -34.25 1.47
N ALA A 83 -3.37 -33.73 0.80
CA ALA A 83 -1.99 -33.93 1.21
C ALA A 83 -1.72 -33.18 2.52
N SER A 84 -1.01 -33.84 3.45
CA SER A 84 -0.55 -33.19 4.69
C SER A 84 0.75 -32.38 4.49
N ALA A 85 1.31 -32.38 3.28
CA ALA A 85 2.54 -31.68 2.96
C ALA A 85 2.26 -30.46 2.09
N SER A 86 2.83 -29.31 2.47
CA SER A 86 2.82 -28.11 1.65
C SER A 86 3.93 -28.16 0.61
N THR A 87 3.63 -27.66 -0.59
CA THR A 87 4.56 -27.57 -1.71
C THR A 87 4.86 -26.10 -1.99
N THR A 88 6.14 -25.75 -2.13
CA THR A 88 6.54 -24.40 -2.55
C THR A 88 6.29 -24.24 -4.04
N ILE A 89 5.48 -23.23 -4.40
CA ILE A 89 5.09 -22.91 -5.79
C ILE A 89 5.80 -21.68 -6.33
N GLY A 90 6.41 -20.87 -5.48
CA GLY A 90 7.10 -19.66 -5.90
C GLY A 90 7.78 -18.94 -4.75
N GLN A 91 8.48 -17.86 -5.11
CA GLN A 91 9.22 -17.01 -4.20
C GLN A 91 8.89 -15.56 -4.51
N ILE A 92 8.35 -14.84 -3.53
CA ILE A 92 8.17 -13.39 -3.62
C ILE A 92 9.54 -12.74 -3.40
N GLN A 93 9.90 -11.80 -4.28
CA GLN A 93 11.11 -11.00 -4.17
C GLN A 93 10.74 -9.56 -3.85
N LEU A 94 11.59 -8.89 -3.09
CA LEU A 94 11.48 -7.46 -2.80
C LEU A 94 12.50 -6.67 -3.62
N ALA A 95 12.11 -5.46 -4.02
CA ALA A 95 13.00 -4.47 -4.60
C ALA A 95 13.28 -3.35 -3.60
N ARG A 96 14.51 -2.85 -3.59
CA ARG A 96 14.92 -1.68 -2.82
C ARG A 96 15.57 -0.65 -3.74
N PHE A 97 15.40 0.61 -3.41
CA PHE A 97 15.99 1.74 -4.13
C PHE A 97 16.92 2.54 -3.23
N ILE A 98 17.99 3.04 -3.79
CA ILE A 98 18.93 3.92 -3.08
C ILE A 98 18.23 5.22 -2.70
N ASN A 99 17.42 5.77 -3.61
CA ASN A 99 16.61 6.97 -3.38
C ASN A 99 15.13 6.71 -3.65
N LYS A 100 14.38 6.38 -2.61
CA LYS A 100 12.92 6.14 -2.69
C LYS A 100 12.13 7.38 -3.11
N SER A 101 12.61 8.58 -2.73
CA SER A 101 11.95 9.84 -3.10
C SER A 101 12.08 10.17 -4.58
N GLY A 102 12.97 9.49 -5.29
CA GLY A 102 13.12 9.61 -6.74
C GLY A 102 12.17 8.71 -7.55
N LEU A 103 11.37 7.86 -6.91
CA LEU A 103 10.37 7.05 -7.59
C LEU A 103 9.24 7.92 -8.12
N ASP A 104 8.72 7.59 -9.30
CA ASP A 104 7.57 8.25 -9.93
C ASP A 104 6.28 7.53 -9.55
N ALA A 105 5.36 8.24 -8.89
CA ALA A 105 4.07 7.70 -8.48
C ALA A 105 3.08 7.77 -9.64
N ILE A 106 2.64 6.61 -10.15
CA ILE A 106 1.69 6.50 -11.26
C ILE A 106 0.24 6.30 -10.83
N GLY A 107 -0.03 6.40 -9.52
CA GLY A 107 -1.35 6.14 -8.93
C GLY A 107 -1.51 4.71 -8.43
N ASN A 108 -2.62 4.41 -7.75
CA ASN A 108 -2.97 3.08 -7.22
C ASN A 108 -1.86 2.45 -6.34
N ASN A 109 -1.15 3.26 -5.55
CA ASN A 109 0.00 2.85 -4.75
C ASN A 109 1.15 2.23 -5.57
N LEU A 110 1.20 2.49 -6.88
CA LEU A 110 2.24 2.02 -7.79
C LEU A 110 3.28 3.10 -8.06
N PHE A 111 4.53 2.67 -8.10
CA PHE A 111 5.69 3.52 -8.35
C PHE A 111 6.49 2.95 -9.52
N LEU A 112 7.09 3.83 -10.33
CA LEU A 112 8.05 3.45 -11.35
C LEU A 112 9.45 3.91 -10.97
N GLU A 113 10.44 3.16 -11.44
CA GLU A 113 11.83 3.59 -11.34
C GLU A 113 12.09 4.81 -12.23
N THR A 114 13.00 5.66 -11.79
CA THR A 114 13.49 6.80 -12.53
C THR A 114 15.02 6.86 -12.46
N ALA A 115 15.64 7.70 -13.27
CA ALA A 115 17.06 7.96 -13.16
C ALA A 115 17.47 8.49 -11.76
N SER A 116 16.53 9.17 -11.06
CA SER A 116 16.77 9.74 -9.73
C SER A 116 16.61 8.70 -8.60
N SER A 117 15.80 7.65 -8.79
CA SER A 117 15.67 6.56 -7.82
C SER A 117 16.86 5.61 -7.84
N GLY A 118 17.55 5.54 -8.97
CA GLY A 118 18.53 4.50 -9.27
C GLY A 118 17.87 3.17 -9.64
N ALA A 119 18.68 2.22 -10.10
CA ALA A 119 18.21 0.89 -10.47
C ALA A 119 17.72 0.10 -9.25
N PRO A 120 16.66 -0.74 -9.41
CA PRO A 120 16.16 -1.58 -8.34
C PRO A 120 17.19 -2.64 -7.94
N GLN A 121 17.40 -2.77 -6.65
CA GLN A 121 18.15 -3.89 -6.08
C GLN A 121 17.12 -4.92 -5.61
N THR A 122 17.21 -6.15 -6.10
CA THR A 122 16.27 -7.22 -5.76
C THR A 122 16.92 -8.29 -4.91
N ALA A 123 16.23 -8.71 -3.87
CA ALA A 123 16.64 -9.83 -3.03
C ALA A 123 15.42 -10.51 -2.38
N ASN A 124 15.65 -11.58 -1.66
CA ASN A 124 14.58 -12.25 -0.93
C ASN A 124 14.25 -11.48 0.36
N PRO A 125 13.00 -11.52 0.81
CA PRO A 125 12.62 -11.01 2.12
C PRO A 125 13.47 -11.66 3.22
N GLY A 126 13.95 -10.83 4.17
CA GLY A 126 14.82 -11.27 5.25
C GLY A 126 16.31 -11.25 4.93
N ASP A 127 16.72 -11.01 3.69
CA ASP A 127 18.12 -10.76 3.34
C ASP A 127 18.59 -9.43 3.94
N GLU A 128 19.91 -9.22 4.01
CA GLU A 128 20.50 -8.04 4.62
C GLU A 128 20.00 -6.74 3.95
N GLY A 129 19.37 -5.88 4.74
CA GLY A 129 18.80 -4.62 4.28
C GLY A 129 17.39 -4.72 3.68
N TYR A 130 16.78 -5.91 3.69
CA TYR A 130 15.40 -6.13 3.24
C TYR A 130 14.50 -6.49 4.42
N GLY A 131 13.23 -6.07 4.33
CA GLY A 131 12.19 -6.44 5.27
C GLY A 131 11.80 -7.90 5.17
N THR A 132 11.06 -8.37 6.17
CA THR A 132 10.41 -9.69 6.17
C THR A 132 8.95 -9.55 5.78
N LEU A 133 8.32 -10.64 5.34
CA LEU A 133 6.89 -10.67 5.04
C LEU A 133 6.09 -11.17 6.25
N ILE A 134 4.91 -10.61 6.40
CA ILE A 134 3.91 -11.07 7.37
C ILE A 134 2.61 -11.30 6.60
N GLN A 135 2.09 -12.53 6.66
CA GLN A 135 0.82 -12.91 6.06
C GLN A 135 -0.35 -12.50 6.94
N ASN A 136 -1.54 -12.32 6.35
CA ASN A 136 -2.78 -11.86 7.00
C ASN A 136 -2.65 -10.47 7.64
N GLU A 137 -1.76 -9.65 7.12
CA GLU A 137 -1.59 -8.25 7.52
C GLU A 137 -1.47 -7.35 6.29
N LEU A 138 -1.98 -6.12 6.42
CA LEU A 138 -1.79 -5.06 5.43
C LEU A 138 -1.10 -3.87 6.08
N GLU A 139 -0.17 -3.24 5.36
CA GLU A 139 0.45 -2.00 5.79
C GLU A 139 -0.61 -0.88 5.77
N GLN A 140 -0.85 -0.27 6.93
CA GLN A 140 -1.70 0.91 7.00
C GLN A 140 -0.93 2.12 6.49
N GLY A 141 -1.58 2.89 5.60
CA GLY A 141 -1.09 4.21 5.21
C GLY A 141 -0.79 5.05 6.47
N ASN A 142 0.33 5.74 6.47
CA ASN A 142 0.78 6.60 7.59
C ASN A 142 -0.09 7.88 7.76
N VAL A 143 -1.28 7.90 7.16
CA VAL A 143 -2.25 8.99 7.29
C VAL A 143 -3.14 8.67 8.48
N ASN A 144 -2.95 9.43 9.56
CA ASN A 144 -3.85 9.35 10.70
C ASN A 144 -5.16 10.06 10.33
N SER A 145 -6.12 9.30 9.78
CA SER A 145 -7.42 9.83 9.32
C SER A 145 -8.15 10.63 10.40
N VAL A 146 -7.92 10.32 11.67
CA VAL A 146 -8.50 11.07 12.81
C VAL A 146 -7.87 12.45 12.93
N THR A 147 -6.55 12.56 12.71
CA THR A 147 -5.85 13.86 12.74
C THR A 147 -6.26 14.72 11.54
N GLU A 148 -6.31 14.13 10.35
CA GLU A 148 -6.74 14.84 9.13
C GLU A 148 -8.19 15.35 9.23
N ILE A 149 -9.12 14.53 9.77
CA ILE A 149 -10.51 14.95 10.02
C ILE A 149 -10.56 16.05 11.09
N SER A 150 -9.75 15.96 12.14
CA SER A 150 -9.68 16.97 13.19
C SER A 150 -9.14 18.29 12.64
N ASP A 151 -8.13 18.27 11.80
CA ASP A 151 -7.56 19.45 11.15
C ASP A 151 -8.55 20.06 10.15
N LEU A 152 -9.31 19.23 9.42
CA LEU A 152 -10.38 19.69 8.53
C LEU A 152 -11.50 20.39 9.32
N ILE A 153 -11.93 19.83 10.46
CA ILE A 153 -12.93 20.42 11.33
C ILE A 153 -12.42 21.75 11.94
N ALA A 154 -11.14 21.78 12.34
CA ALA A 154 -10.51 23.01 12.84
C ALA A 154 -10.47 24.12 11.78
N ALA A 155 -10.12 23.77 10.53
CA ALA A 155 -10.13 24.68 9.39
C ALA A 155 -11.55 25.19 9.08
N GLN A 156 -12.55 24.31 9.09
CA GLN A 156 -13.96 24.72 8.91
C GLN A 156 -14.43 25.68 9.99
N ARG A 157 -14.12 25.41 11.28
CA ARG A 157 -14.48 26.30 12.38
C ARG A 157 -13.79 27.66 12.27
N ALA A 158 -12.51 27.69 11.86
CA ALA A 158 -11.81 28.95 11.61
C ALA A 158 -12.47 29.77 10.49
N TYR A 159 -12.90 29.13 9.42
CA TYR A 159 -13.62 29.78 8.33
C TYR A 159 -14.99 30.33 8.78
N GLU A 160 -15.75 29.55 9.56
CA GLU A 160 -17.04 30.00 10.12
C GLU A 160 -16.86 31.17 11.06
N MET A 161 -15.83 31.15 11.92
CA MET A 161 -15.53 32.27 12.82
C MET A 161 -15.16 33.53 12.04
N ASN A 162 -14.31 33.43 11.03
CA ASN A 162 -13.98 34.56 10.17
C ASN A 162 -15.20 35.12 9.46
N SER A 163 -16.09 34.27 8.95
CA SER A 163 -17.34 34.71 8.32
C SER A 163 -18.29 35.42 9.28
N ARG A 164 -18.35 34.96 10.54
CA ARG A 164 -19.15 35.64 11.59
C ARG A 164 -18.57 37.02 11.97
N VAL A 165 -17.24 37.11 12.08
CA VAL A 165 -16.56 38.40 12.38
C VAL A 165 -16.81 39.39 11.24
N ILE A 166 -16.72 38.97 9.99
CA ILE A 166 -17.00 39.84 8.83
C ILE A 166 -18.45 40.34 8.87
N ARG A 167 -19.44 39.48 9.12
CA ARG A 167 -20.84 39.85 9.22
C ARG A 167 -21.09 40.82 10.39
N ALA A 168 -20.48 40.57 11.54
CA ALA A 168 -20.60 41.46 12.69
C ALA A 168 -19.97 42.86 12.42
N ALA A 169 -18.87 42.89 11.63
CA ALA A 169 -18.26 44.16 11.21
C ALA A 169 -19.16 44.88 10.21
N ASP A 170 -19.79 44.18 9.26
CA ASP A 170 -20.74 44.79 8.33
C ASP A 170 -21.99 45.30 9.02
N GLU A 171 -22.53 44.59 10.01
CA GLU A 171 -23.66 45.05 10.84
C GLU A 171 -23.31 46.29 11.66
N MET A 172 -22.10 46.34 12.26
CA MET A 172 -21.64 47.54 12.98
C MET A 172 -21.44 48.74 12.05
N MET A 173 -20.91 48.53 10.84
CA MET A 173 -20.75 49.59 9.85
C MET A 173 -22.12 50.10 9.33
N SER A 174 -23.07 49.22 9.11
CA SER A 174 -24.42 49.60 8.69
C SER A 174 -25.19 50.38 9.77
N ALA A 175 -24.98 50.03 11.05
CA ALA A 175 -25.58 50.73 12.16
C ALA A 175 -25.01 52.16 12.37
N THR A 176 -23.76 52.41 11.94
CA THR A 176 -23.13 53.74 12.03
C THR A 176 -23.47 54.65 10.85
N VAL A 177 -24.01 54.15 9.77
CA VAL A 177 -24.34 54.92 8.54
C VAL A 177 -25.81 55.36 8.48
N THR A 178 -26.66 55.10 9.49
CA THR A 178 -28.00 55.67 9.57
C THR A 178 -27.96 56.99 10.35
N PRO A 179 -27.75 58.18 9.74
CA PRO A 179 -27.96 59.43 10.39
C PRO A 179 -29.48 59.67 10.53
N LYS A 180 -29.86 60.13 11.70
CA LYS A 180 -31.21 60.55 12.07
C LYS A 180 -31.55 61.89 11.39
#